data_c8b60622a5f54b612f65b156df347002
#
_entry.id   c8b60622a5f54b612f65b156df347002
#
_cell.length_a   1.000
_cell.length_b   1.000
_cell.length_c   1.000
_cell.angle_alpha   90.00
_cell.angle_beta   90.00
_cell.angle_gamma   90.00
#
_symmetry.space_group_name_H-M   'P 1'
#
loop_
_entity.id
_entity.type
_entity.pdbx_description
1 polymer ?
#
loop_
_entity_poly.entity_id
_entity_poly.type
_entity_poly.pdbx_seq_one_letter_code
_entity_poly.pdbx_strand_id
1 'polypeptide(L)'
;WRPRKGHFGAGCVTVSPDRETRYVGTPYMNAMGRYLSEGVSIEAERRIERVVPAASGYELIDTDGESLFADQVLVTAPVDQMVDLLPAFDTKAIAKRFPMDPTWTLIMESDSVLRSVDGEPLDACFGGDHPVIDFIACEQSKPGRVDPFVVVHSTPEFARTWLEESPEQVTSE
;
A
#
# COMPACT_ATOMS: atom_id res chain seq x y z
N TRP A 1 -1.07 -18.01 -3.33
CA TRP A 1 -1.60 -18.00 -1.98
C TRP A 1 -3.12 -18.16 -1.97
N ARG A 2 -3.59 -19.13 -1.21
CA ARG A 2 -5.03 -19.39 -0.99
C ARG A 2 -5.31 -19.30 0.50
N PRO A 3 -5.50 -18.10 1.03
CA PRO A 3 -5.65 -17.90 2.46
C PRO A 3 -6.94 -18.52 3.01
N ARG A 4 -6.87 -19.00 4.24
CA ARG A 4 -8.06 -19.22 5.08
C ARG A 4 -8.52 -17.85 5.55
N LYS A 5 -9.57 -17.35 4.95
CA LYS A 5 -10.04 -15.98 5.18
C LYS A 5 -11.12 -15.92 6.26
N GLY A 6 -11.07 -14.86 7.05
CA GLY A 6 -12.15 -14.42 7.93
C GLY A 6 -12.74 -13.09 7.48
N HIS A 7 -13.89 -12.78 8.05
CA HIS A 7 -14.53 -11.46 7.98
C HIS A 7 -14.87 -10.97 9.38
N PHE A 8 -14.67 -9.69 9.60
CA PHE A 8 -15.18 -9.01 10.78
C PHE A 8 -16.70 -8.82 10.63
N GLY A 9 -17.45 -9.12 11.67
CA GLY A 9 -18.89 -8.91 11.71
C GLY A 9 -19.46 -9.12 13.11
N ALA A 10 -20.36 -8.24 13.54
CA ALA A 10 -21.02 -8.30 14.85
C ALA A 10 -20.04 -8.45 16.04
N GLY A 11 -18.86 -7.81 15.96
CA GLY A 11 -17.84 -7.86 17.01
C GLY A 11 -17.03 -9.16 17.08
N CYS A 12 -17.13 -10.03 16.09
CA CYS A 12 -16.36 -11.27 16.01
C CYS A 12 -15.81 -11.53 14.59
N VAL A 13 -14.92 -12.51 14.49
CA VAL A 13 -14.36 -12.95 13.21
C VAL A 13 -14.95 -14.31 12.84
N THR A 14 -15.58 -14.37 11.67
CA THR A 14 -16.16 -15.60 11.12
C THR A 14 -15.36 -16.10 9.92
N VAL A 15 -15.37 -17.42 9.67
CA VAL A 15 -14.69 -18.01 8.51
C VAL A 15 -15.43 -17.65 7.22
N SER A 16 -14.69 -17.17 6.23
CA SER A 16 -15.21 -16.98 4.88
C SER A 16 -15.11 -18.28 4.06
N PRO A 17 -16.16 -18.65 3.31
CA PRO A 17 -16.12 -19.79 2.39
C PRO A 17 -15.27 -19.52 1.14
N ASP A 18 -14.96 -18.27 0.87
CA ASP A 18 -14.17 -17.86 -0.30
C ASP A 18 -12.73 -18.38 -0.23
N ARG A 19 -12.28 -19.05 -1.30
CA ARG A 19 -10.95 -19.64 -1.48
C ARG A 19 -10.26 -19.08 -2.72
N GLU A 20 -10.52 -17.83 -3.05
CA GLU A 20 -9.90 -17.17 -4.18
C GLU A 20 -8.37 -17.20 -4.10
N THR A 21 -7.74 -17.52 -5.22
CA THR A 21 -6.28 -17.47 -5.34
C THR A 21 -5.82 -16.03 -5.47
N ARG A 22 -4.86 -15.67 -4.63
CA ARG A 22 -4.19 -14.36 -4.68
C ARG A 22 -2.73 -14.55 -5.05
N TYR A 23 -2.20 -13.64 -5.84
CA TYR A 23 -0.80 -13.63 -6.23
C TYR A 23 -0.02 -12.73 -5.29
N VAL A 24 1.15 -13.21 -4.87
CA VAL A 24 2.05 -12.49 -3.97
C VAL A 24 3.49 -12.61 -4.47
N GLY A 25 4.29 -11.58 -4.29
CA GLY A 25 5.73 -11.64 -4.55
C GLY A 25 6.42 -12.58 -3.55
N THR A 26 7.39 -13.38 -4.05
CA THR A 26 8.19 -14.30 -3.23
C THR A 26 9.67 -13.97 -3.36
N PRO A 27 10.45 -13.84 -2.26
CA PRO A 27 10.02 -13.95 -0.85
C PRO A 27 9.22 -12.73 -0.36
N TYR A 28 9.33 -11.56 -1.00
CA TYR A 28 8.67 -10.31 -0.60
C TYR A 28 7.96 -9.66 -1.77
N MET A 29 6.99 -8.78 -1.51
CA MET A 29 6.17 -8.15 -2.56
C MET A 29 7.01 -7.37 -3.59
N ASN A 30 8.16 -6.82 -3.20
CA ASN A 30 9.08 -6.14 -4.11
C ASN A 30 9.76 -7.07 -5.15
N ALA A 31 9.67 -8.39 -4.99
CA ALA A 31 10.17 -9.34 -6.00
C ALA A 31 9.46 -9.17 -7.35
N MET A 32 8.19 -8.79 -7.35
CA MET A 32 7.45 -8.48 -8.58
C MET A 32 8.03 -7.25 -9.28
N GLY A 33 8.31 -6.18 -8.55
CA GLY A 33 8.96 -4.98 -9.10
C GLY A 33 10.33 -5.29 -9.68
N ARG A 34 11.15 -6.08 -8.97
CA ARG A 34 12.46 -6.52 -9.44
C ARG A 34 12.37 -7.33 -10.73
N TYR A 35 11.44 -8.26 -10.81
CA TYR A 35 11.23 -9.05 -12.04
C TYR A 35 10.80 -8.17 -13.22
N LEU A 36 9.87 -7.24 -13.01
CA LEU A 36 9.40 -6.32 -14.06
C LEU A 36 10.45 -5.31 -14.50
N SER A 37 11.47 -5.07 -13.68
CA SER A 37 12.56 -4.16 -13.98
C SER A 37 13.73 -4.79 -14.74
N GLU A 38 13.70 -6.09 -14.98
CA GLU A 38 14.74 -6.78 -15.74
C GLU A 38 14.84 -6.21 -17.16
N GLY A 39 16.05 -5.76 -17.54
CA GLY A 39 16.31 -5.13 -18.84
C GLY A 39 15.90 -3.65 -18.95
N VAL A 40 15.42 -3.04 -17.86
CA VAL A 40 15.12 -1.60 -17.78
C VAL A 40 16.27 -0.90 -17.04
N SER A 41 16.71 0.26 -17.57
CA SER A 41 17.65 1.13 -16.84
C SER A 41 16.90 1.81 -15.69
N ILE A 42 17.37 1.58 -14.46
CA ILE A 42 16.75 2.15 -13.25
C ILE A 42 17.77 3.05 -12.56
N GLU A 43 17.38 4.28 -12.31
CA GLU A 43 18.09 5.19 -11.41
C GLU A 43 17.36 5.18 -10.05
N ALA A 44 17.91 4.43 -9.11
CA ALA A 44 17.43 4.41 -7.73
C ALA A 44 17.94 5.62 -6.95
N GLU A 45 17.29 5.91 -5.82
CA GLU A 45 17.69 6.99 -4.89
C GLU A 45 17.66 8.40 -5.51
N ARG A 46 16.98 8.55 -6.65
CA ARG A 46 16.78 9.82 -7.31
C ARG A 46 15.32 10.25 -7.19
N ARG A 47 15.05 11.28 -6.41
CA ARG A 47 13.70 11.81 -6.22
C ARG A 47 13.46 12.96 -7.19
N ILE A 48 12.54 12.76 -8.13
CA ILE A 48 12.07 13.84 -9.01
C ILE A 48 11.11 14.73 -8.23
N GLU A 49 11.40 16.03 -8.19
CA GLU A 49 10.57 17.04 -7.54
C GLU A 49 9.58 17.66 -8.51
N ARG A 50 9.98 17.89 -9.76
CA ARG A 50 9.15 18.54 -10.78
C ARG A 50 9.40 17.96 -12.17
N VAL A 51 8.32 17.90 -12.95
CA VAL A 51 8.38 17.63 -14.39
C VAL A 51 7.74 18.81 -15.12
N VAL A 52 8.50 19.44 -16.00
CA VAL A 52 8.06 20.61 -16.74
C VAL A 52 8.25 20.43 -18.25
N PRO A 53 7.41 21.05 -19.10
CA PRO A 53 7.65 21.04 -20.55
C PRO A 53 8.98 21.71 -20.90
N ALA A 54 9.74 21.12 -21.82
CA ALA A 54 10.93 21.69 -22.42
C ALA A 54 10.71 22.05 -23.90
N ALA A 55 11.71 22.57 -24.56
CA ALA A 55 11.62 22.90 -25.99
C ALA A 55 11.31 21.66 -26.85
N SER A 56 11.77 20.49 -26.43
CA SER A 56 11.41 19.19 -26.96
C SER A 56 11.26 18.23 -25.77
N GLY A 57 10.09 17.60 -25.63
CA GLY A 57 9.82 16.69 -24.53
C GLY A 57 9.66 17.38 -23.17
N TYR A 58 10.29 16.81 -22.16
CA TYR A 58 10.13 17.21 -20.76
C TYR A 58 11.48 17.27 -20.03
N GLU A 59 11.58 18.19 -19.10
CA GLU A 59 12.65 18.29 -18.13
C GLU A 59 12.16 17.77 -16.76
N LEU A 60 12.91 16.82 -16.20
CA LEU A 60 12.67 16.26 -14.88
C LEU A 60 13.74 16.82 -13.95
N ILE A 61 13.31 17.55 -12.92
CA ILE A 61 14.20 18.22 -11.96
C ILE A 61 14.10 17.43 -10.65
N ASP A 62 15.25 16.98 -10.17
CA ASP A 62 15.32 16.26 -8.89
C ASP A 62 15.48 17.20 -7.68
N THR A 63 15.49 16.61 -6.50
CA THR A 63 15.64 17.34 -5.23
C THR A 63 17.01 18.01 -5.05
N ASP A 64 18.04 17.59 -5.79
CA ASP A 64 19.38 18.18 -5.79
C ASP A 64 19.51 19.31 -6.83
N GLY A 65 18.43 19.55 -7.60
CA GLY A 65 18.38 20.57 -8.64
C GLY A 65 19.01 20.11 -9.96
N GLU A 66 19.33 18.83 -10.10
CA GLU A 66 19.83 18.28 -11.36
C GLU A 66 18.67 17.98 -12.32
N SER A 67 18.94 18.13 -13.62
CA SER A 67 17.96 17.94 -14.66
C SER A 67 18.23 16.70 -15.51
N LEU A 68 17.15 15.95 -15.78
CA LEU A 68 17.09 14.93 -16.82
C LEU A 68 16.12 15.36 -17.92
N PHE A 69 16.36 14.91 -19.15
CA PHE A 69 15.48 15.20 -20.27
C PHE A 69 14.92 13.91 -20.85
N ALA A 70 13.64 13.92 -21.20
CA ALA A 70 12.96 12.80 -21.80
C ALA A 70 11.92 13.25 -22.85
N ASP A 71 11.80 12.52 -23.94
CA ASP A 71 10.79 12.80 -24.97
C ASP A 71 9.36 12.51 -24.47
N GLN A 72 9.25 11.51 -23.60
CA GLN A 72 7.97 11.08 -23.00
C GLN A 72 8.19 10.70 -21.52
N VAL A 73 7.20 11.01 -20.69
CA VAL A 73 7.20 10.69 -19.27
C VAL A 73 5.90 10.01 -18.88
N LEU A 74 6.01 8.85 -18.23
CA LEU A 74 4.89 8.17 -17.59
C LEU A 74 5.01 8.35 -16.08
N VAL A 75 4.07 9.08 -15.50
CA VAL A 75 4.03 9.31 -14.05
C VAL A 75 3.13 8.28 -13.41
N THR A 76 3.66 7.50 -12.46
CA THR A 76 2.93 6.46 -11.70
C THR A 76 2.80 6.80 -10.21
N ALA A 77 3.18 8.03 -9.82
CA ALA A 77 2.98 8.50 -8.46
C ALA A 77 1.48 8.58 -8.10
N PRO A 78 1.11 8.46 -6.82
CA PRO A 78 -0.26 8.72 -6.36
C PRO A 78 -0.76 10.09 -6.82
N VAL A 79 -2.05 10.17 -7.14
CA VAL A 79 -2.62 11.35 -7.79
C VAL A 79 -2.45 12.64 -7.00
N ASP A 80 -2.46 12.56 -5.67
CA ASP A 80 -2.25 13.75 -4.81
C ASP A 80 -0.82 14.28 -4.92
N GLN A 81 0.16 13.41 -5.11
CA GLN A 81 1.56 13.78 -5.34
C GLN A 81 1.80 14.35 -6.74
N MET A 82 0.95 14.00 -7.72
CA MET A 82 1.06 14.54 -9.08
C MET A 82 0.82 16.06 -9.13
N VAL A 83 0.08 16.63 -8.19
CA VAL A 83 -0.23 18.06 -8.16
C VAL A 83 1.05 18.90 -8.06
N ASP A 84 1.96 18.48 -7.19
CA ASP A 84 3.24 19.17 -6.99
C ASP A 84 4.28 18.76 -8.04
N LEU A 85 4.27 17.48 -8.43
CA LEU A 85 5.21 16.93 -9.42
C LEU A 85 4.99 17.50 -10.83
N LEU A 86 3.74 17.86 -11.18
CA LEU A 86 3.34 18.29 -12.53
C LEU A 86 2.75 19.72 -12.50
N PRO A 87 3.47 20.75 -12.06
CA PRO A 87 2.92 22.08 -11.82
C PRO A 87 2.42 22.79 -13.09
N ALA A 88 2.91 22.38 -14.26
CA ALA A 88 2.50 22.92 -15.55
C ALA A 88 1.20 22.30 -16.11
N PHE A 89 0.60 21.32 -15.40
CA PHE A 89 -0.56 20.57 -15.87
C PHE A 89 -1.73 20.73 -14.89
N ASP A 90 -2.96 20.69 -15.42
CA ASP A 90 -4.17 20.72 -14.56
C ASP A 90 -4.45 19.34 -13.92
N THR A 91 -3.58 18.94 -13.01
CA THR A 91 -3.71 17.68 -12.25
C THR A 91 -4.69 17.78 -11.10
N LYS A 92 -5.02 19.00 -10.63
CA LYS A 92 -5.98 19.21 -9.52
C LYS A 92 -7.38 18.67 -9.84
N ALA A 93 -7.82 18.80 -11.08
CA ALA A 93 -9.10 18.23 -11.51
C ALA A 93 -9.08 16.71 -11.48
N ILE A 94 -7.95 16.10 -11.82
CA ILE A 94 -7.74 14.64 -11.76
C ILE A 94 -7.72 14.16 -10.31
N ALA A 95 -6.94 14.81 -9.44
CA ALA A 95 -6.86 14.48 -8.01
C ALA A 95 -8.24 14.54 -7.34
N LYS A 96 -9.02 15.58 -7.64
CA LYS A 96 -10.40 15.70 -7.14
C LYS A 96 -11.34 14.61 -7.63
N ARG A 97 -11.12 14.08 -8.84
CA ARG A 97 -11.94 13.01 -9.42
C ARG A 97 -11.59 11.62 -8.89
N PHE A 98 -10.34 11.42 -8.48
CA PHE A 98 -9.81 10.15 -8.01
C PHE A 98 -9.13 10.32 -6.63
N PRO A 99 -9.93 10.63 -5.58
CA PRO A 99 -9.37 10.81 -4.26
C PRO A 99 -8.71 9.52 -3.76
N MET A 100 -7.59 9.66 -3.07
CA MET A 100 -6.91 8.55 -2.42
C MET A 100 -7.40 8.42 -0.98
N ASP A 101 -7.68 7.21 -0.56
CA ASP A 101 -8.02 6.91 0.81
C ASP A 101 -6.76 6.64 1.63
N PRO A 102 -6.58 7.30 2.77
CA PRO A 102 -5.46 7.00 3.66
C PRO A 102 -5.67 5.67 4.38
N THR A 103 -4.57 5.05 4.76
CA THR A 103 -4.57 3.83 5.58
C THR A 103 -3.37 3.86 6.50
N TRP A 104 -3.58 3.66 7.79
CA TRP A 104 -2.53 3.32 8.71
C TRP A 104 -2.16 1.85 8.56
N THR A 105 -0.88 1.56 8.54
CA THR A 105 -0.37 0.19 8.49
C THR A 105 0.45 -0.09 9.73
N LEU A 106 0.00 -1.05 10.53
CA LEU A 106 0.76 -1.59 11.64
C LEU A 106 1.41 -2.90 11.20
N ILE A 107 2.71 -3.04 11.43
CA ILE A 107 3.45 -4.28 11.26
C ILE A 107 3.97 -4.69 12.62
N MET A 108 3.58 -5.87 13.09
CA MET A 108 4.01 -6.39 14.38
C MET A 108 4.55 -7.81 14.24
N GLU A 109 5.53 -8.15 15.06
CA GLU A 109 5.97 -9.52 15.25
C GLU A 109 5.00 -10.23 16.21
N SER A 110 4.51 -11.40 15.83
CA SER A 110 3.56 -12.15 16.63
C SER A 110 3.64 -13.64 16.35
N ASP A 111 3.88 -14.43 17.37
CA ASP A 111 3.76 -15.90 17.32
C ASP A 111 2.30 -16.38 17.43
N SER A 112 1.37 -15.44 17.63
CA SER A 112 -0.04 -15.76 17.77
C SER A 112 -0.68 -16.07 16.43
N VAL A 113 -1.49 -17.12 16.39
CA VAL A 113 -2.30 -17.49 15.22
C VAL A 113 -3.61 -16.72 15.26
N LEU A 114 -3.92 -16.02 14.17
CA LEU A 114 -5.24 -15.41 13.99
C LEU A 114 -6.31 -16.52 13.97
N ARG A 115 -7.40 -16.33 14.72
CA ARG A 115 -8.47 -17.33 14.83
C ARG A 115 -9.84 -16.73 14.66
N SER A 116 -10.76 -17.54 14.11
CA SER A 116 -12.19 -17.23 14.12
C SER A 116 -12.78 -17.38 15.52
N VAL A 117 -14.03 -16.96 15.67
CA VAL A 117 -14.82 -17.14 16.91
C VAL A 117 -14.94 -18.61 17.31
N ASP A 118 -14.97 -19.53 16.33
CA ASP A 118 -15.03 -20.99 16.54
C ASP A 118 -13.64 -21.61 16.78
N GLY A 119 -12.57 -20.79 16.86
CA GLY A 119 -11.21 -21.24 17.09
C GLY A 119 -10.46 -21.72 15.84
N GLU A 120 -11.06 -21.65 14.65
CA GLU A 120 -10.40 -22.04 13.40
C GLU A 120 -9.24 -21.09 13.05
N PRO A 121 -8.08 -21.63 12.67
CA PRO A 121 -6.94 -20.80 12.28
C PRO A 121 -7.20 -20.08 10.97
N LEU A 122 -6.82 -18.79 10.92
CA LEU A 122 -6.97 -17.92 9.75
C LEU A 122 -5.62 -17.40 9.29
N ASP A 123 -5.47 -17.20 8.00
CA ASP A 123 -4.29 -16.61 7.36
C ASP A 123 -4.46 -15.12 7.12
N ALA A 124 -5.71 -14.67 6.93
CA ALA A 124 -6.07 -13.28 6.78
C ALA A 124 -7.52 -13.03 7.22
N CYS A 125 -7.82 -11.79 7.60
CA CYS A 125 -9.16 -11.29 7.83
C CYS A 125 -9.35 -10.02 7.01
N PHE A 126 -10.50 -9.92 6.34
CA PHE A 126 -10.88 -8.76 5.54
C PHE A 126 -12.03 -8.05 6.22
N GLY A 127 -12.13 -6.76 5.94
CA GLY A 127 -13.06 -5.81 6.50
C GLY A 127 -14.49 -6.32 6.68
N GLY A 128 -15.32 -5.48 7.08
CA GLY A 128 -16.70 -5.69 7.46
C GLY A 128 -17.13 -4.43 8.16
N ASP A 129 -17.72 -4.57 9.32
CA ASP A 129 -18.23 -3.47 10.13
C ASP A 129 -17.28 -3.09 11.30
N HIS A 130 -16.02 -3.54 11.28
CA HIS A 130 -15.06 -3.14 12.32
C HIS A 130 -14.67 -1.66 12.14
N PRO A 131 -14.78 -0.81 13.17
CA PRO A 131 -14.60 0.63 13.02
C PRO A 131 -13.15 1.05 12.74
N VAL A 132 -12.17 0.24 13.16
CA VAL A 132 -10.74 0.57 13.09
C VAL A 132 -9.99 -0.27 12.06
N ILE A 133 -10.25 -1.59 12.01
CA ILE A 133 -9.46 -2.53 11.23
C ILE A 133 -10.21 -2.93 9.96
N ASP A 134 -9.59 -2.75 8.80
CA ASP A 134 -10.10 -3.18 7.50
C ASP A 134 -9.47 -4.50 7.03
N PHE A 135 -8.21 -4.75 7.40
CA PHE A 135 -7.48 -5.93 6.94
C PHE A 135 -6.44 -6.39 7.95
N ILE A 136 -6.32 -7.71 8.11
CA ILE A 136 -5.20 -8.36 8.83
C ILE A 136 -4.67 -9.49 7.97
N ALA A 137 -3.34 -9.67 7.92
CA ALA A 137 -2.70 -10.83 7.30
C ALA A 137 -1.53 -11.34 8.13
N CYS A 138 -1.46 -12.67 8.27
CA CYS A 138 -0.31 -13.36 8.83
C CYS A 138 0.70 -13.61 7.70
N GLU A 139 1.82 -12.89 7.71
CA GLU A 139 2.80 -12.95 6.61
C GLU A 139 3.40 -14.34 6.42
N GLN A 140 3.67 -15.06 7.50
CA GLN A 140 4.18 -16.45 7.43
C GLN A 140 3.23 -17.45 6.73
N SER A 141 1.96 -17.10 6.50
CA SER A 141 1.03 -17.94 5.74
C SER A 141 1.24 -17.84 4.22
N LYS A 142 2.02 -16.85 3.76
CA LYS A 142 2.31 -16.62 2.36
C LYS A 142 3.49 -17.48 1.90
N PRO A 143 3.51 -17.94 0.64
CA PRO A 143 4.61 -18.74 0.11
C PRO A 143 5.97 -18.07 0.26
N GLY A 144 6.97 -18.80 0.74
CA GLY A 144 8.35 -18.32 0.88
C GLY A 144 8.60 -17.34 2.02
N ARG A 145 7.59 -17.10 2.91
CA ARG A 145 7.73 -16.29 4.12
C ARG A 145 7.97 -17.18 5.32
N VAL A 146 8.85 -16.73 6.22
CA VAL A 146 9.18 -17.41 7.48
C VAL A 146 9.04 -16.49 8.69
N ASP A 147 9.03 -15.18 8.44
CA ASP A 147 9.01 -14.19 9.50
C ASP A 147 7.61 -14.12 10.14
N PRO A 148 7.50 -14.13 11.48
CA PRO A 148 6.23 -14.15 12.19
C PRO A 148 5.59 -12.75 12.26
N PHE A 149 5.48 -12.09 11.11
CA PHE A 149 4.87 -10.77 11.03
C PHE A 149 3.37 -10.85 10.74
N VAL A 150 2.64 -9.98 11.42
CA VAL A 150 1.25 -9.67 11.16
C VAL A 150 1.17 -8.25 10.65
N VAL A 151 0.48 -8.07 9.53
CA VAL A 151 0.21 -6.76 8.92
C VAL A 151 -1.25 -6.43 9.16
N VAL A 152 -1.52 -5.24 9.70
CA VAL A 152 -2.86 -4.72 9.96
C VAL A 152 -3.02 -3.41 9.21
N HIS A 153 -4.12 -3.27 8.47
CA HIS A 153 -4.53 -2.01 7.86
C HIS A 153 -5.76 -1.46 8.56
N SER A 154 -5.75 -0.15 8.81
CA SER A 154 -6.93 0.54 9.33
C SER A 154 -7.98 0.77 8.25
N THR A 155 -9.20 1.04 8.70
CA THR A 155 -10.23 1.62 7.83
C THR A 155 -9.83 3.04 7.39
N PRO A 156 -10.32 3.50 6.22
CA PRO A 156 -10.08 4.87 5.77
C PRO A 156 -10.66 5.93 6.72
N GLU A 157 -11.78 5.66 7.37
CA GLU A 157 -12.42 6.55 8.35
C GLU A 157 -11.53 6.79 9.55
N PHE A 158 -10.98 5.70 10.11
CA PHE A 158 -10.03 5.78 11.21
C PHE A 158 -8.77 6.55 10.76
N ALA A 159 -8.21 6.21 9.60
CA ALA A 159 -7.01 6.86 9.09
C ALA A 159 -7.21 8.37 8.84
N ARG A 160 -8.37 8.81 8.34
CA ARG A 160 -8.65 10.24 8.17
C ARG A 160 -8.71 10.99 9.49
N THR A 161 -9.24 10.33 10.54
CA THR A 161 -9.34 10.94 11.88
C THR A 161 -7.96 11.15 12.51
N TRP A 162 -7.04 10.22 12.27
CA TRP A 162 -5.74 10.16 12.94
C TRP A 162 -4.57 10.44 11.99
N LEU A 163 -4.82 11.07 10.82
CA LEU A 163 -3.83 11.21 9.74
C LEU A 163 -2.58 11.99 10.15
N GLU A 164 -2.76 13.05 10.94
CA GLU A 164 -1.69 13.95 11.35
C GLU A 164 -1.11 13.62 12.74
N GLU A 165 -1.60 12.54 13.37
CA GLU A 165 -1.16 12.14 14.69
C GLU A 165 0.10 11.26 14.63
N SER A 166 0.82 11.16 15.75
CA SER A 166 2.02 10.33 15.82
C SER A 166 1.68 8.84 15.82
N PRO A 167 2.58 7.96 15.35
CA PRO A 167 2.37 6.51 15.41
C PRO A 167 2.06 5.99 16.82
N GLU A 168 2.66 6.59 17.86
CA GLU A 168 2.44 6.21 19.25
C GLU A 168 1.02 6.53 19.71
N GLN A 169 0.47 7.66 19.27
CA GLN A 169 -0.91 8.04 19.56
C GLN A 169 -1.89 7.10 18.83
N VAL A 170 -1.66 6.87 17.54
CA VAL A 170 -2.52 5.99 16.73
C VAL A 170 -2.56 4.55 17.26
N THR A 171 -1.44 4.03 17.77
CA THR A 171 -1.38 2.66 18.32
C THR A 171 -2.00 2.52 19.70
N SER A 172 -2.32 3.61 20.38
CA SER A 172 -2.99 3.60 21.70
C SER A 172 -4.51 3.56 21.60
N GLU A 173 -5.08 3.79 20.43
CA GLU A 173 -6.52 3.81 20.14
C GLU A 173 -7.01 2.47 19.57
#